data_b2f766059b86d0c07761cc8d8b742474
#
_entry.id   b2f766059b86d0c07761cc8d8b742474
#
_cell.length_a   1.000
_cell.length_b   1.000
_cell.length_c   1.000
_cell.angle_alpha   90.00
_cell.angle_beta   90.00
_cell.angle_gamma   90.00
#
_symmetry.space_group_name_H-M   'P 1'
#
loop_
_entity.id
_entity.type
_entity.pdbx_description
1 polymer ?
#
loop_
_entity_poly.entity_id
_entity_poly.type
_entity_poly.pdbx_seq_one_letter_code
_entity_poly.pdbx_strand_id
1 'polypeptide(L)'
;MKHSSVKVDIVIIGAGMAGIMAGLAAAKQGASVMIVEMTYTPGGQATSTLLSEMSGFTFRREKIYGGIEDELIEHLIHVGSAKHYFNMLLSPQSTERVDRLRYNPEILKVLLDWFVLDSKIMALGGCRLHSVEEQRNSIHVTVGGGL
;
A
#
# COMPACT_ATOMS: atom_id res chain seq x y z
N MET A 1 32.03 -1.91 1.33
CA MET A 1 30.63 -1.38 1.27
C MET A 1 30.45 -0.42 2.45
N LYS A 2 29.87 0.76 2.21
CA LYS A 2 29.47 1.63 3.33
C LYS A 2 28.17 1.12 3.90
N HIS A 3 28.18 0.75 5.18
CA HIS A 3 26.96 0.42 5.91
C HIS A 3 26.46 1.71 6.59
N SER A 4 25.18 1.97 6.45
CA SER A 4 24.49 3.01 7.22
C SER A 4 23.37 2.35 8.02
N SER A 5 23.12 2.85 9.21
CA SER A 5 22.00 2.39 10.04
C SER A 5 21.09 3.55 10.38
N VAL A 6 19.81 3.26 10.47
CA VAL A 6 18.79 4.19 10.91
C VAL A 6 17.93 3.49 11.95
N LYS A 7 17.42 4.23 12.92
CA LYS A 7 16.48 3.71 13.92
C LYS A 7 15.10 4.30 13.65
N VAL A 8 14.12 3.42 13.58
CA VAL A 8 12.69 3.76 13.44
C VAL A 8 11.88 2.89 14.38
N ASP A 9 10.64 3.28 14.64
CA ASP A 9 9.74 2.50 15.49
C ASP A 9 9.19 1.28 14.72
N ILE A 10 8.96 1.43 13.42
CA ILE A 10 8.35 0.38 12.60
C ILE A 10 9.09 0.26 11.27
N VAL A 11 9.46 -0.96 10.90
CA VAL A 11 9.93 -1.31 9.56
C VAL A 11 8.88 -2.18 8.87
N ILE A 12 8.49 -1.80 7.68
CA ILE A 12 7.52 -2.53 6.85
C ILE A 12 8.26 -3.10 5.64
N ILE A 13 8.12 -4.38 5.40
CA ILE A 13 8.71 -5.06 4.25
C ILE A 13 7.64 -5.27 3.18
N GLY A 14 7.78 -4.54 2.09
CA GLY A 14 6.88 -4.50 0.95
C GLY A 14 5.99 -3.26 0.92
N ALA A 15 6.06 -2.51 -0.19
CA ALA A 15 5.20 -1.36 -0.48
C ALA A 15 3.94 -1.75 -1.28
N GLY A 16 3.39 -2.95 -1.07
CA GLY A 16 2.06 -3.30 -1.56
C GLY A 16 0.98 -2.48 -0.84
N MET A 17 -0.27 -2.54 -1.30
CA MET A 17 -1.37 -1.78 -0.69
C MET A 17 -1.44 -1.97 0.82
N ALA A 18 -1.35 -3.20 1.32
CA ALA A 18 -1.39 -3.49 2.75
C ALA A 18 -0.24 -2.84 3.53
N GLY A 19 0.99 -2.91 3.00
CA GLY A 19 2.17 -2.30 3.63
C GLY A 19 2.07 -0.78 3.68
N ILE A 20 1.63 -0.16 2.59
CA ILE A 20 1.44 1.30 2.54
C ILE A 20 0.36 1.74 3.53
N MET A 21 -0.82 1.08 3.53
CA MET A 21 -1.90 1.43 4.46
C MET A 21 -1.47 1.25 5.93
N ALA A 22 -0.73 0.18 6.25
CA ALA A 22 -0.17 -0.02 7.58
C ALA A 22 0.83 1.09 7.97
N GLY A 23 1.70 1.47 7.04
CA GLY A 23 2.67 2.55 7.25
C GLY A 23 2.01 3.90 7.49
N LEU A 24 1.02 4.24 6.67
CA LEU A 24 0.25 5.47 6.81
C LEU A 24 -0.52 5.51 8.15
N ALA A 25 -1.13 4.38 8.53
CA ALA A 25 -1.82 4.27 9.82
C ALA A 25 -0.88 4.46 11.00
N ALA A 26 0.31 3.85 10.95
CA ALA A 26 1.33 4.01 11.99
C ALA A 26 1.87 5.44 12.06
N ALA A 27 2.17 6.05 10.92
CA ALA A 27 2.66 7.42 10.84
C ALA A 27 1.61 8.43 11.37
N LYS A 28 0.32 8.23 11.08
CA LYS A 28 -0.78 9.02 11.66
C LYS A 28 -0.84 8.94 13.19
N GLN A 29 -0.33 7.86 13.80
CA GLN A 29 -0.22 7.71 15.26
C GLN A 29 1.11 8.25 15.82
N GLY A 30 1.94 8.87 14.99
CA GLY A 30 3.19 9.48 15.39
C GLY A 30 4.40 8.55 15.40
N ALA A 31 4.28 7.33 14.91
CA ALA A 31 5.41 6.42 14.79
C ALA A 31 6.34 6.85 13.64
N SER A 32 7.66 6.71 13.85
CA SER A 32 8.62 6.77 12.76
C SER A 32 8.59 5.47 11.96
N VAL A 33 8.35 5.58 10.66
CA VAL A 33 8.11 4.42 9.79
C VAL A 33 9.12 4.37 8.65
N MET A 34 9.62 3.16 8.37
CA MET A 34 10.38 2.86 7.17
C MET A 34 9.65 1.78 6.37
N ILE A 35 9.49 2.00 5.07
CA ILE A 35 9.01 0.98 4.13
C ILE A 35 10.17 0.56 3.22
N VAL A 36 10.39 -0.75 3.12
CA VAL A 36 11.40 -1.36 2.24
C VAL A 36 10.69 -2.08 1.12
N GLU A 37 11.00 -1.74 -0.13
CA GLU A 37 10.37 -2.31 -1.31
C GLU A 37 11.43 -2.83 -2.29
N MET A 38 11.20 -4.02 -2.83
CA MET A 38 12.08 -4.67 -3.78
C MET A 38 12.11 -3.96 -5.14
N THR A 39 11.01 -3.38 -5.53
CA THR A 39 10.88 -2.59 -6.75
C THR A 39 11.03 -1.08 -6.45
N TYR A 40 10.89 -0.26 -7.48
CA TYR A 40 10.82 1.21 -7.31
C TYR A 40 9.38 1.72 -7.40
N THR A 41 8.39 0.81 -7.42
CA THR A 41 7.00 1.16 -7.66
C THR A 41 6.14 0.76 -6.47
N PRO A 42 5.41 1.70 -5.84
CA PRO A 42 4.48 1.39 -4.76
C PRO A 42 3.20 0.74 -5.30
N GLY A 43 2.46 0.09 -4.41
CA GLY A 43 1.13 -0.47 -4.67
C GLY A 43 1.10 -1.97 -4.97
N GLY A 44 2.27 -2.59 -5.24
CA GLY A 44 2.36 -4.03 -5.50
C GLY A 44 1.46 -4.45 -6.66
N GLN A 45 0.61 -5.46 -6.47
CA GLN A 45 -0.27 -5.96 -7.53
C GLN A 45 -1.20 -4.90 -8.10
N ALA A 46 -1.65 -3.95 -7.30
CA ALA A 46 -2.55 -2.89 -7.75
C ALA A 46 -1.93 -1.95 -8.79
N THR A 47 -0.62 -1.91 -8.89
CA THR A 47 0.11 -0.98 -9.78
C THR A 47 1.09 -1.67 -10.73
N SER A 48 1.49 -2.91 -10.43
CA SER A 48 2.54 -3.61 -11.20
C SER A 48 1.99 -4.75 -12.06
N THR A 49 0.66 -4.91 -12.10
CA THR A 49 -0.01 -5.88 -12.96
C THR A 49 -0.91 -5.19 -13.98
N LEU A 50 -1.51 -5.95 -14.87
CA LEU A 50 -2.52 -5.44 -15.82
C LEU A 50 -3.90 -5.26 -15.18
N LEU A 51 -4.04 -5.53 -13.88
CA LEU A 51 -5.29 -5.33 -13.16
C LEU A 51 -5.48 -3.84 -12.88
N SER A 52 -6.65 -3.34 -13.25
CA SER A 52 -7.09 -1.97 -13.00
C SER A 52 -8.40 -1.95 -12.21
N GLU A 53 -8.61 -2.98 -11.41
CA GLU A 53 -9.86 -3.19 -10.68
C GLU A 53 -9.55 -3.80 -9.30
N MET A 54 -10.16 -3.24 -8.26
CA MET A 54 -10.17 -3.77 -6.89
C MET A 54 -11.58 -4.15 -6.49
N SER A 55 -11.71 -5.15 -5.62
CA SER A 55 -12.97 -5.59 -5.02
C SER A 55 -12.78 -5.89 -3.54
N GLY A 56 -13.87 -6.22 -2.84
CA GLY A 56 -13.81 -6.55 -1.41
C GLY A 56 -14.14 -5.37 -0.50
N PHE A 57 -14.85 -4.37 -1.02
CA PHE A 57 -15.24 -3.17 -0.27
C PHE A 57 -16.48 -3.35 0.58
N THR A 58 -17.26 -4.39 0.31
CA THR A 58 -18.48 -4.69 1.08
C THR A 58 -18.56 -6.16 1.45
N PHE A 59 -19.19 -6.43 2.59
CA PHE A 59 -19.62 -7.75 3.01
C PHE A 59 -21.09 -7.68 3.42
N ARG A 60 -21.93 -8.54 2.86
CA ARG A 60 -23.40 -8.54 3.08
C ARG A 60 -24.04 -7.17 2.90
N ARG A 61 -23.55 -6.40 1.91
CA ARG A 61 -23.94 -5.01 1.57
C ARG A 61 -23.51 -3.96 2.59
N GLU A 62 -22.74 -4.33 3.60
CA GLU A 62 -22.16 -3.38 4.54
C GLU A 62 -20.74 -3.03 4.12
N LYS A 63 -20.39 -1.76 4.19
CA LYS A 63 -19.04 -1.25 3.92
C LYS A 63 -18.09 -1.81 4.98
N ILE A 64 -16.97 -2.44 4.56
CA ILE A 64 -16.00 -3.07 5.45
C ILE A 64 -14.63 -2.39 5.44
N TYR A 65 -14.50 -1.25 4.81
CA TYR A 65 -13.28 -0.45 4.74
C TYR A 65 -13.53 0.96 5.30
N GLY A 66 -12.46 1.73 5.55
CA GLY A 66 -12.58 3.08 6.06
C GLY A 66 -11.24 3.75 6.33
N GLY A 67 -11.30 4.99 6.84
CA GLY A 67 -10.12 5.74 7.24
C GLY A 67 -9.22 6.10 6.05
N ILE A 68 -7.97 5.69 6.06
CA ILE A 68 -6.97 6.03 5.03
C ILE A 68 -7.37 5.49 3.65
N GLU A 69 -8.04 4.34 3.62
CA GLU A 69 -8.51 3.74 2.38
C GLU A 69 -9.63 4.57 1.74
N ASP A 70 -10.53 5.14 2.53
CA ASP A 70 -11.52 6.11 2.05
C ASP A 70 -10.84 7.34 1.43
N GLU A 71 -9.86 7.91 2.12
CA GLU A 71 -9.12 9.07 1.64
C GLU A 71 -8.48 8.80 0.28
N LEU A 72 -7.84 7.63 0.11
CA LEU A 72 -7.24 7.24 -1.16
C LEU A 72 -8.28 7.09 -2.28
N ILE A 73 -9.39 6.40 -2.00
CA ILE A 73 -10.46 6.18 -2.98
C ILE A 73 -11.09 7.51 -3.40
N GLU A 74 -11.36 8.40 -2.45
CA GLU A 74 -11.90 9.73 -2.70
C GLU A 74 -10.97 10.57 -3.58
N HIS A 75 -9.66 10.55 -3.33
CA HIS A 75 -8.67 11.23 -4.17
C HIS A 75 -8.65 10.66 -5.59
N LEU A 76 -8.66 9.34 -5.76
CA LEU A 76 -8.71 8.70 -7.08
C LEU A 76 -9.96 9.09 -7.86
N ILE A 77 -11.12 9.15 -7.19
CA ILE A 77 -12.38 9.56 -7.81
C ILE A 77 -12.35 11.06 -8.14
N HIS A 78 -11.87 11.89 -7.22
CA HIS A 78 -11.80 13.35 -7.39
C HIS A 78 -10.97 13.75 -8.60
N VAL A 79 -9.83 13.10 -8.81
CA VAL A 79 -8.97 13.35 -10.00
C VAL A 79 -9.47 12.65 -11.27
N GLY A 80 -10.67 12.05 -11.23
CA GLY A 80 -11.28 11.38 -12.38
C GLY A 80 -10.60 10.07 -12.80
N SER A 81 -9.76 9.51 -11.92
CA SER A 81 -8.95 8.31 -12.21
C SER A 81 -9.56 7.02 -11.68
N ALA A 82 -10.66 7.09 -10.97
CA ALA A 82 -11.37 5.91 -10.51
C ALA A 82 -12.89 6.08 -10.58
N LYS A 83 -13.57 4.95 -10.69
CA LYS A 83 -15.02 4.85 -10.61
C LYS A 83 -15.43 3.65 -9.78
N HIS A 84 -16.27 3.89 -8.80
CA HIS A 84 -16.85 2.83 -7.97
C HIS A 84 -18.11 2.29 -8.62
N TYR A 85 -18.16 0.97 -8.79
CA TYR A 85 -19.32 0.25 -9.31
C TYR A 85 -19.90 -0.60 -8.18
N PHE A 86 -21.10 -0.26 -7.76
CA PHE A 86 -21.80 -0.97 -6.70
C PHE A 86 -22.68 -2.08 -7.24
N ASN A 87 -22.77 -3.18 -6.48
CA ASN A 87 -23.77 -4.22 -6.68
C ASN A 87 -23.73 -4.87 -8.10
N MET A 88 -22.54 -5.00 -8.67
CA MET A 88 -22.33 -5.68 -9.95
C MET A 88 -22.45 -7.20 -9.81
N LEU A 89 -22.91 -7.88 -10.85
CA LEU A 89 -22.78 -9.34 -10.93
C LEU A 89 -21.31 -9.73 -11.03
N LEU A 90 -20.89 -10.74 -10.26
CA LEU A 90 -19.53 -11.28 -10.30
C LEU A 90 -19.17 -11.77 -11.71
N SER A 91 -20.13 -12.44 -12.37
CA SER A 91 -20.08 -12.84 -13.78
C SER A 91 -21.50 -12.87 -14.35
N PRO A 92 -21.68 -12.92 -15.68
CA PRO A 92 -23.01 -13.03 -16.29
C PRO A 92 -23.85 -14.22 -15.81
N GLN A 93 -23.20 -15.28 -15.35
CA GLN A 93 -23.83 -16.52 -14.86
C GLN A 93 -23.97 -16.57 -13.35
N SER A 94 -23.41 -15.58 -12.63
CA SER A 94 -23.41 -15.56 -11.16
C SER A 94 -24.67 -14.86 -10.63
N THR A 95 -25.15 -15.34 -9.49
CA THR A 95 -26.13 -14.62 -8.67
C THR A 95 -25.44 -13.74 -7.62
N GLU A 96 -24.12 -13.91 -7.44
CA GLU A 96 -23.34 -13.14 -6.50
C GLU A 96 -23.09 -11.72 -7.04
N ARG A 97 -23.15 -10.76 -6.12
CA ARG A 97 -22.91 -9.36 -6.41
C ARG A 97 -21.73 -8.85 -5.61
N VAL A 98 -20.91 -8.05 -6.27
CA VAL A 98 -19.67 -7.48 -5.72
C VAL A 98 -19.62 -5.98 -6.01
N ASP A 99 -18.90 -5.28 -5.17
CA ASP A 99 -18.52 -3.90 -5.44
C ASP A 99 -17.10 -3.86 -6.01
N ARG A 100 -16.91 -3.03 -7.00
CA ARG A 100 -15.64 -2.91 -7.71
C ARG A 100 -15.25 -1.44 -7.85
N LEU A 101 -13.98 -1.16 -7.59
CA LEU A 101 -13.34 0.09 -7.93
C LEU A 101 -12.48 -0.12 -9.17
N ARG A 102 -12.86 0.48 -10.30
CA ARG A 102 -11.97 0.59 -11.47
C ARG A 102 -11.16 1.86 -11.35
N TYR A 103 -9.87 1.76 -11.62
CA TYR A 103 -8.93 2.87 -11.45
C TYR A 103 -7.83 2.84 -12.51
N ASN A 104 -7.12 3.96 -12.63
CA ASN A 104 -5.90 4.05 -13.42
C ASN A 104 -4.70 3.70 -12.54
N PRO A 105 -3.97 2.59 -12.81
CA PRO A 105 -2.83 2.17 -12.01
C PRO A 105 -1.68 3.19 -11.97
N GLU A 106 -1.47 3.96 -13.04
CA GLU A 106 -0.41 4.97 -13.09
C GLU A 106 -0.73 6.15 -12.16
N ILE A 107 -1.98 6.57 -12.11
CA ILE A 107 -2.40 7.61 -11.16
C ILE A 107 -2.37 7.09 -9.72
N LEU A 108 -2.73 5.82 -9.51
CA LEU A 108 -2.60 5.21 -8.20
C LEU A 108 -1.15 5.22 -7.70
N LYS A 109 -0.15 4.91 -8.55
CA LYS A 109 1.27 5.02 -8.20
C LYS A 109 1.63 6.42 -7.68
N VAL A 110 1.26 7.43 -8.44
CA VAL A 110 1.54 8.83 -8.09
C VAL A 110 0.90 9.21 -6.76
N LEU A 111 -0.34 8.82 -6.53
CA LEU A 111 -1.03 9.10 -5.27
C LEU A 111 -0.40 8.36 -4.09
N LEU A 112 -0.01 7.11 -4.25
CA LEU A 112 0.66 6.35 -3.18
C LEU A 112 2.01 6.97 -2.83
N ASP A 113 2.81 7.39 -3.81
CA ASP A 113 4.05 8.13 -3.58
C ASP A 113 3.79 9.43 -2.82
N TRP A 114 2.77 10.18 -3.23
CA TRP A 114 2.40 11.41 -2.55
C TRP A 114 1.99 11.18 -1.10
N PHE A 115 1.14 10.18 -0.81
CA PHE A 115 0.72 9.82 0.55
C PHE A 115 1.91 9.43 1.43
N VAL A 116 2.85 8.65 0.89
CA VAL A 116 4.07 8.23 1.62
C VAL A 116 4.95 9.43 1.94
N LEU A 117 5.17 10.32 0.98
CA LEU A 117 6.00 11.52 1.14
C LEU A 117 5.36 12.52 2.12
N ASP A 118 4.06 12.80 1.99
CA ASP A 118 3.33 13.73 2.86
C ASP A 118 3.33 13.25 4.32
N SER A 119 3.23 11.95 4.53
CA SER A 119 3.31 11.31 5.84
C SER A 119 4.72 11.20 6.42
N LYS A 120 5.74 11.69 5.71
CA LYS A 120 7.17 11.64 6.11
C LYS A 120 7.67 10.23 6.37
N ILE A 121 7.09 9.24 5.74
CA ILE A 121 7.54 7.86 5.79
C ILE A 121 8.85 7.74 5.00
N MET A 122 9.83 7.08 5.57
CA MET A 122 11.08 6.77 4.89
C MET A 122 10.85 5.58 3.95
N ALA A 123 11.04 5.77 2.65
CA ALA A 123 10.88 4.70 1.65
C ALA A 123 12.23 4.32 1.04
N LEU A 124 12.52 3.02 1.01
CA LEU A 124 13.69 2.43 0.35
C LEU A 124 13.21 1.53 -0.79
N GLY A 125 13.29 2.03 -2.02
CA GLY A 125 13.03 1.25 -3.24
C GLY A 125 14.28 0.51 -3.74
N GLY A 126 14.08 -0.57 -4.49
CA GLY A 126 15.16 -1.41 -5.01
C GLY A 126 15.91 -2.21 -3.93
N CYS A 127 15.32 -2.40 -2.76
CA CYS A 127 15.93 -3.04 -1.60
C CYS A 127 15.19 -4.32 -1.20
N ARG A 128 15.95 -5.33 -0.83
CA ARG A 128 15.44 -6.62 -0.35
C ARG A 128 15.80 -6.83 1.11
N LEU A 129 14.92 -7.51 1.83
CA LEU A 129 15.22 -8.03 3.15
C LEU A 129 16.28 -9.14 3.05
N HIS A 130 17.35 -9.02 3.84
CA HIS A 130 18.37 -10.05 3.97
C HIS A 130 18.22 -10.83 5.27
N SER A 131 18.10 -10.14 6.41
CA SER A 131 17.93 -10.81 7.71
C SER A 131 17.09 -9.98 8.67
N VAL A 132 16.50 -10.66 9.63
CA VAL A 132 15.85 -10.09 10.79
C VAL A 132 16.42 -10.78 12.02
N GLU A 133 16.97 -10.01 12.95
CA GLU A 133 17.60 -10.51 14.16
C GLU A 133 16.99 -9.81 15.38
N GLU A 134 16.43 -10.60 16.27
CA GLU A 134 15.91 -10.10 17.53
C GLU A 134 17.04 -9.87 18.52
N GLN A 135 17.07 -8.70 19.13
CA GLN A 135 17.94 -8.35 20.23
C GLN A 135 17.11 -7.98 21.46
N ARG A 136 17.73 -7.90 22.63
CA ARG A 136 17.04 -7.72 23.90
C ARG A 136 15.99 -6.60 23.91
N ASN A 137 16.23 -5.49 23.20
CA ASN A 137 15.35 -4.30 23.19
C ASN A 137 15.11 -3.75 21.78
N SER A 138 15.45 -4.48 20.74
CA SER A 138 15.32 -4.02 19.35
C SER A 138 15.27 -5.19 18.37
N ILE A 139 14.79 -4.93 17.18
CA ILE A 139 14.87 -5.85 16.05
C ILE A 139 15.82 -5.21 15.04
N HIS A 140 16.86 -5.95 14.67
CA HIS A 140 17.79 -5.54 13.60
C HIS A 140 17.28 -6.10 12.27
N VAL A 141 17.01 -5.21 11.34
CA VAL A 141 16.57 -5.54 9.99
C VAL A 141 17.70 -5.15 9.04
N THR A 142 18.28 -6.15 8.38
CA THR A 142 19.30 -5.92 7.36
C THR A 142 18.64 -5.94 5.99
N VAL A 143 18.85 -4.87 5.25
CA VAL A 143 18.35 -4.72 3.89
C VAL A 143 19.50 -4.39 2.94
N GLY A 144 19.37 -4.80 1.70
CA GLY A 144 20.37 -4.48 0.69
C GLY A 144 19.71 -4.20 -0.65
N GLY A 145 20.24 -3.22 -1.36
CA GLY A 145 19.91 -2.92 -2.74
C GLY A 145 20.98 -3.49 -3.66
N GLY A 146 20.57 -3.85 -4.84
CA GLY A 146 21.44 -4.31 -5.91
C GLY A 146 20.79 -5.42 -6.71
N LEU A 147 20.61 -5.13 -7.98
CA LEU A 147 20.51 -6.12 -9.05
C LEU A 147 21.91 -6.63 -9.36
#